data_067e4901c4512c30722238a44131e7d7
#
_entry.id   067e4901c4512c30722238a44131e7d7
#
_cell.length_a   1.000
_cell.length_b   1.000
_cell.length_c   1.000
_cell.angle_alpha   90.00
_cell.angle_beta   90.00
_cell.angle_gamma   90.00
#
_symmetry.space_group_name_H-M   'P 1'
#
loop_
_entity.id
_entity.type
_entity.pdbx_description
1 polymer ?
#
loop_
_entity_poly.entity_id
_entity_poly.type
_entity_poly.pdbx_seq_one_letter_code
_entity_poly.pdbx_strand_id
1 'polypeptide(L)'
;LETKSVSGDYSDHMALEPWRVRQGKAFILSISVYHENNQCTHVENPTPEQLIEILDDLAGCEVFAHNSVFDVAWLIASIQPKKFGPIPECVRKIRWRDSMLLAKWVLNGQKFERLHYSLSLANLVGDALRDDPDVQQFIDFKKQGEISEDSEYWNLRGQLDVLWTHKLVNRLFPRLAPTQYVGWIIESKCIVPVANSWLIGLKIDKQRLLRLHDELAEEDRLIHVKTGFDISMATSPKRLGNLLFDQMGLTS
;
A
#
# COMPACT_ATOMS: atom_id res chain seq x y z
N LEU A 1 -9.78 4.74 1.50
CA LEU A 1 -10.06 4.53 2.93
C LEU A 1 -9.05 5.28 3.78
N GLU A 2 -9.51 5.88 4.88
CA GLU A 2 -8.65 6.33 5.97
C GLU A 2 -8.78 5.37 7.14
N THR A 3 -7.66 5.09 7.83
CA THR A 3 -7.59 4.09 8.89
C THR A 3 -6.92 4.65 10.14
N LYS A 4 -7.29 4.14 11.32
CA LYS A 4 -6.78 4.61 12.60
C LYS A 4 -6.53 3.46 13.57
N SER A 5 -5.48 3.58 14.41
CA SER A 5 -5.28 2.69 15.56
C SER A 5 -6.10 3.14 16.77
N VAL A 6 -6.51 2.20 17.60
CA VAL A 6 -7.30 2.48 18.82
C VAL A 6 -6.44 3.14 19.92
N SER A 7 -5.14 2.88 19.94
CA SER A 7 -4.22 3.40 20.98
C SER A 7 -3.93 4.90 20.87
N GLY A 8 -4.31 5.55 19.77
CA GLY A 8 -3.96 6.95 19.53
C GLY A 8 -2.47 7.20 19.29
N ASP A 9 -1.65 6.17 19.30
CA ASP A 9 -0.22 6.26 19.03
C ASP A 9 0.01 6.31 17.51
N TYR A 10 0.15 7.53 17.00
CA TYR A 10 0.30 7.82 15.57
C TYR A 10 1.66 7.37 14.99
N SER A 11 2.64 7.09 15.82
CA SER A 11 3.92 6.48 15.41
C SER A 11 3.74 5.03 14.99
N ASP A 12 2.53 4.50 15.18
CA ASP A 12 2.27 3.09 15.12
C ASP A 12 1.89 2.68 13.69
N HIS A 13 2.75 1.91 13.07
CA HIS A 13 2.45 1.18 11.83
C HIS A 13 1.16 0.32 11.92
N MET A 14 0.51 0.27 13.08
CA MET A 14 -0.74 -0.47 13.32
C MET A 14 -1.89 -0.01 12.43
N ALA A 15 -1.97 1.28 12.10
CA ALA A 15 -2.96 1.79 11.15
C ALA A 15 -2.74 1.29 9.71
N LEU A 16 -1.61 0.64 9.42
CA LEU A 16 -1.30 0.05 8.12
C LEU A 16 -1.52 -1.47 8.08
N GLU A 17 -1.92 -2.07 9.21
CA GLU A 17 -2.03 -3.50 9.38
C GLU A 17 -3.50 -3.97 9.49
N PRO A 18 -4.18 -4.35 8.37
CA PRO A 18 -5.61 -4.63 8.35
C PRO A 18 -6.05 -5.79 9.26
N TRP A 19 -5.18 -6.76 9.56
CA TRP A 19 -5.52 -7.84 10.52
C TRP A 19 -5.77 -7.35 11.95
N ARG A 20 -5.31 -6.16 12.32
CA ARG A 20 -5.53 -5.57 13.64
C ARG A 20 -6.97 -5.14 13.89
N VAL A 21 -7.75 -4.94 12.83
CA VAL A 21 -9.20 -4.73 12.93
C VAL A 21 -9.86 -5.89 13.68
N ARG A 22 -9.48 -7.13 13.35
CA ARG A 22 -9.99 -8.34 14.00
C ARG A 22 -9.56 -8.50 15.47
N GLN A 23 -8.56 -7.74 15.87
CA GLN A 23 -8.07 -7.67 17.26
C GLN A 23 -8.69 -6.51 18.05
N GLY A 24 -9.55 -5.70 17.41
CA GLY A 24 -10.09 -4.47 18.00
C GLY A 24 -9.05 -3.38 18.23
N LYS A 25 -7.90 -3.43 17.52
CA LYS A 25 -6.78 -2.50 17.71
C LYS A 25 -6.70 -1.42 16.63
N ALA A 26 -7.45 -1.56 15.56
CA ALA A 26 -7.52 -0.60 14.47
C ALA A 26 -8.91 -0.64 13.83
N PHE A 27 -9.30 0.40 13.11
CA PHE A 27 -10.59 0.51 12.44
C PHE A 27 -10.49 1.42 11.21
N ILE A 28 -11.52 1.36 10.35
CA ILE A 28 -11.69 2.30 9.24
C ILE A 28 -12.25 3.61 9.82
N LEU A 29 -11.47 4.69 9.73
CA LEU A 29 -11.88 6.01 10.17
C LEU A 29 -12.93 6.62 9.22
N SER A 30 -12.71 6.49 7.92
CA SER A 30 -13.68 6.93 6.92
C SER A 30 -13.53 6.17 5.60
N ILE A 31 -14.62 6.14 4.85
CA ILE A 31 -14.67 5.66 3.46
C ILE A 31 -15.20 6.77 2.57
N SER A 32 -14.53 7.02 1.45
CA SER A 32 -14.96 7.96 0.42
C SER A 32 -15.08 7.25 -0.92
N VAL A 33 -16.14 7.51 -1.65
CA VAL A 33 -16.39 7.00 -3.00
C VAL A 33 -16.72 8.17 -3.91
N TYR A 34 -15.96 8.33 -4.98
CA TYR A 34 -16.20 9.35 -6.01
C TYR A 34 -16.90 8.71 -7.20
N HIS A 35 -18.02 9.28 -7.61
CA HIS A 35 -18.86 8.79 -8.69
C HIS A 35 -18.62 9.57 -9.99
N GLU A 36 -18.92 8.96 -11.13
CA GLU A 36 -18.77 9.59 -12.45
C GLU A 36 -19.58 10.88 -12.63
N ASN A 37 -20.67 11.03 -11.86
CA ASN A 37 -21.49 12.24 -11.85
C ASN A 37 -20.90 13.40 -11.02
N ASN A 38 -19.63 13.30 -10.62
CA ASN A 38 -18.92 14.25 -9.77
C ASN A 38 -19.46 14.36 -8.33
N GLN A 39 -20.19 13.37 -7.86
CA GLN A 39 -20.62 13.29 -6.47
C GLN A 39 -19.62 12.47 -5.65
N CYS A 40 -19.42 12.87 -4.41
CA CYS A 40 -18.61 12.12 -3.45
C CYS A 40 -19.52 11.65 -2.31
N THR A 41 -19.59 10.34 -2.12
CA THR A 41 -20.16 9.74 -0.92
C THR A 41 -19.05 9.62 0.10
N HIS A 42 -19.28 10.14 1.31
CA HIS A 42 -18.31 10.06 2.41
C HIS A 42 -19.03 9.61 3.68
N VAL A 43 -18.48 8.61 4.35
CA VAL A 43 -19.03 8.06 5.60
C VAL A 43 -17.90 7.95 6.63
N GLU A 44 -18.11 8.59 7.78
CA GLU A 44 -17.19 8.55 8.91
C GLU A 44 -17.52 7.38 9.83
N ASN A 45 -16.50 6.73 10.37
CA ASN A 45 -16.62 5.60 11.30
C ASN A 45 -17.67 4.56 10.84
N PRO A 46 -17.56 4.03 9.60
CA PRO A 46 -18.59 3.17 9.04
C PRO A 46 -18.70 1.87 9.83
N THR A 47 -19.94 1.44 10.10
CA THR A 47 -20.20 0.11 10.64
C THR A 47 -19.98 -0.97 9.58
N PRO A 48 -19.80 -2.25 9.95
CA PRO A 48 -19.72 -3.33 8.97
C PRO A 48 -20.94 -3.41 8.03
N GLU A 49 -22.13 -3.11 8.54
CA GLU A 49 -23.37 -3.10 7.77
C GLU A 49 -23.38 -1.98 6.73
N GLN A 50 -22.95 -0.78 7.11
CA GLN A 50 -22.81 0.36 6.19
C GLN A 50 -21.75 0.09 5.12
N LEU A 51 -20.64 -0.58 5.48
CA LEU A 51 -19.64 -1.00 4.49
C LEU A 51 -20.23 -2.00 3.48
N ILE A 52 -21.05 -2.96 3.94
CA ILE A 52 -21.71 -3.91 3.05
C ILE A 52 -22.68 -3.18 2.11
N GLU A 53 -23.50 -2.27 2.62
CA GLU A 53 -24.44 -1.47 1.83
C GLU A 53 -23.71 -0.68 0.73
N ILE A 54 -22.67 0.07 1.07
CA ILE A 54 -21.85 0.82 0.11
C ILE A 54 -21.27 -0.10 -0.97
N LEU A 55 -20.78 -1.29 -0.58
CA LEU A 55 -20.17 -2.23 -1.53
C LEU A 55 -21.21 -2.95 -2.40
N ASP A 56 -22.40 -3.22 -1.88
CA ASP A 56 -23.50 -3.80 -2.67
C ASP A 56 -24.01 -2.79 -3.71
N ASP A 57 -24.05 -1.49 -3.41
CA ASP A 57 -24.35 -0.43 -4.38
C ASP A 57 -23.31 -0.34 -5.52
N LEU A 58 -22.08 -0.74 -5.24
CA LEU A 58 -20.98 -0.79 -6.22
C LEU A 58 -20.90 -2.13 -6.96
N ALA A 59 -21.82 -3.07 -6.72
CA ALA A 59 -21.80 -4.40 -7.33
C ALA A 59 -21.84 -4.31 -8.87
N GLY A 60 -20.91 -5.02 -9.53
CA GLY A 60 -20.77 -5.00 -10.99
C GLY A 60 -20.05 -3.77 -11.56
N CYS A 61 -19.75 -2.76 -10.76
CA CYS A 61 -18.98 -1.59 -11.18
C CYS A 61 -17.48 -1.90 -11.29
N GLU A 62 -16.75 -1.08 -12.05
CA GLU A 62 -15.30 -0.97 -11.97
C GLU A 62 -14.94 0.10 -10.93
N VAL A 63 -14.28 -0.30 -9.87
CA VAL A 63 -13.90 0.59 -8.77
C VAL A 63 -12.39 0.73 -8.73
N PHE A 64 -11.93 1.95 -8.86
CA PHE A 64 -10.50 2.31 -8.79
C PHE A 64 -10.14 2.79 -7.39
N ALA A 65 -9.06 2.24 -6.84
CA ALA A 65 -8.40 2.81 -5.67
C ALA A 65 -6.89 2.96 -5.95
N HIS A 66 -6.20 3.70 -5.12
CA HIS A 66 -4.75 3.84 -5.21
C HIS A 66 -4.08 2.90 -4.21
N ASN A 67 -3.42 1.84 -4.68
CA ASN A 67 -2.97 0.69 -3.89
C ASN A 67 -4.16 -0.14 -3.36
N SER A 68 -5.05 -0.53 -4.26
CA SER A 68 -6.34 -1.20 -3.97
C SER A 68 -6.24 -2.43 -3.07
N VAL A 69 -5.10 -3.12 -3.05
CA VAL A 69 -4.87 -4.27 -2.15
C VAL A 69 -5.03 -3.84 -0.68
N PHE A 70 -4.58 -2.63 -0.33
CA PHE A 70 -4.73 -2.07 1.00
C PHE A 70 -6.21 -1.88 1.34
N ASP A 71 -6.96 -1.16 0.51
CA ASP A 71 -8.38 -0.87 0.76
C ASP A 71 -9.20 -2.16 0.85
N VAL A 72 -9.00 -3.09 -0.10
CA VAL A 72 -9.70 -4.37 -0.12
C VAL A 72 -9.40 -5.21 1.12
N ALA A 73 -8.15 -5.23 1.59
CA ALA A 73 -7.79 -5.96 2.81
C ALA A 73 -8.49 -5.38 4.05
N TRP A 74 -8.55 -4.05 4.19
CA TRP A 74 -9.27 -3.39 5.28
C TRP A 74 -10.77 -3.66 5.22
N LEU A 75 -11.39 -3.61 4.05
CA LEU A 75 -12.81 -3.92 3.87
C LEU A 75 -13.11 -5.38 4.26
N ILE A 76 -12.32 -6.34 3.77
CA ILE A 76 -12.49 -7.75 4.15
C ILE A 76 -12.34 -7.92 5.66
N ALA A 77 -11.32 -7.31 6.28
CA ALA A 77 -11.07 -7.45 7.71
C ALA A 77 -12.19 -6.85 8.56
N SER A 78 -12.78 -5.72 8.13
CA SER A 78 -13.85 -5.03 8.86
C SER A 78 -15.20 -5.74 8.74
N ILE A 79 -15.50 -6.32 7.57
CA ILE A 79 -16.77 -7.02 7.32
C ILE A 79 -16.71 -8.46 7.83
N GLN A 80 -15.54 -9.11 7.76
CA GLN A 80 -15.37 -10.51 8.08
C GLN A 80 -14.71 -10.71 9.44
N PRO A 81 -15.45 -11.14 10.47
CA PRO A 81 -14.91 -11.28 11.82
C PRO A 81 -13.93 -12.47 11.96
N LYS A 82 -13.99 -13.46 11.05
CA LYS A 82 -13.19 -14.69 11.12
C LYS A 82 -12.02 -14.64 10.14
N LYS A 83 -10.81 -14.96 10.61
CA LYS A 83 -9.59 -14.94 9.81
C LYS A 83 -9.62 -15.84 8.56
N PHE A 84 -10.28 -17.00 8.64
CA PHE A 84 -10.32 -18.03 7.60
C PHE A 84 -11.73 -18.21 7.01
N GLY A 85 -12.56 -17.18 6.99
CA GLY A 85 -13.84 -17.22 6.34
C GLY A 85 -13.74 -17.00 4.82
N PRO A 86 -14.83 -17.26 4.09
CA PRO A 86 -14.89 -16.92 2.66
C PRO A 86 -14.85 -15.39 2.49
N ILE A 87 -14.23 -14.93 1.41
CA ILE A 87 -14.22 -13.49 1.08
C ILE A 87 -15.67 -13.00 0.97
N PRO A 88 -16.05 -11.86 1.60
CA PRO A 88 -17.40 -11.33 1.54
C PRO A 88 -17.90 -11.16 0.11
N GLU A 89 -19.15 -11.52 -0.13
CA GLU A 89 -19.76 -11.50 -1.46
C GLU A 89 -19.79 -10.10 -2.06
N CYS A 90 -20.10 -9.08 -1.25
CA CYS A 90 -20.08 -7.68 -1.67
C CYS A 90 -18.71 -7.26 -2.24
N VAL A 91 -17.59 -7.72 -1.64
CA VAL A 91 -16.24 -7.45 -2.14
C VAL A 91 -15.97 -8.17 -3.46
N ARG A 92 -16.46 -9.43 -3.63
CA ARG A 92 -16.26 -10.25 -4.84
C ARG A 92 -17.03 -9.76 -6.05
N LYS A 93 -18.15 -9.09 -5.86
CA LYS A 93 -19.01 -8.57 -6.93
C LYS A 93 -18.43 -7.33 -7.61
N ILE A 94 -17.43 -6.68 -7.03
CA ILE A 94 -16.80 -5.48 -7.55
C ILE A 94 -15.63 -5.85 -8.46
N ARG A 95 -15.49 -5.16 -9.58
CA ARG A 95 -14.32 -5.24 -10.45
C ARG A 95 -13.26 -4.25 -9.99
N TRP A 96 -12.46 -4.66 -9.02
CA TRP A 96 -11.40 -3.82 -8.46
C TRP A 96 -10.32 -3.49 -9.49
N ARG A 97 -9.88 -2.25 -9.48
CA ARG A 97 -8.81 -1.68 -10.30
C ARG A 97 -7.87 -0.86 -9.44
N ASP A 98 -6.62 -0.78 -9.86
CA ASP A 98 -5.59 -0.05 -9.11
C ASP A 98 -4.94 1.01 -10.00
N SER A 99 -5.02 2.27 -9.57
CA SER A 99 -4.41 3.40 -10.27
C SER A 99 -2.88 3.38 -10.19
N MET A 100 -2.30 2.78 -9.14
CA MET A 100 -0.86 2.59 -9.03
C MET A 100 -0.37 1.54 -10.03
N LEU A 101 -1.10 0.42 -10.19
CA LEU A 101 -0.80 -0.57 -11.23
C LEU A 101 -0.99 0.03 -12.64
N LEU A 102 -2.06 0.82 -12.86
CA LEU A 102 -2.26 1.52 -14.12
C LEU A 102 -1.08 2.41 -14.47
N ALA A 103 -0.60 3.19 -13.50
CA ALA A 103 0.58 4.04 -13.68
C ALA A 103 1.84 3.23 -14.01
N LYS A 104 2.06 2.08 -13.34
CA LYS A 104 3.17 1.16 -13.67
C LYS A 104 3.13 0.74 -15.13
N TRP A 105 1.98 0.30 -15.63
CA TRP A 105 1.83 -0.16 -17.01
C TRP A 105 2.01 0.95 -18.03
N VAL A 106 1.45 2.15 -17.78
CA VAL A 106 1.59 3.32 -18.67
C VAL A 106 3.01 3.87 -18.69
N LEU A 107 3.69 3.90 -17.54
CA LEU A 107 5.03 4.46 -17.38
C LEU A 107 6.14 3.42 -17.58
N ASN A 108 5.79 2.17 -17.89
CA ASN A 108 6.74 1.07 -18.04
C ASN A 108 7.85 1.40 -19.05
N GLY A 109 9.10 1.31 -18.61
CA GLY A 109 10.30 1.57 -19.39
C GLY A 109 10.70 3.06 -19.53
N GLN A 110 9.86 4.03 -19.16
CA GLN A 110 10.20 5.44 -19.34
C GLN A 110 10.81 6.13 -18.11
N LYS A 111 10.51 5.65 -16.90
CA LYS A 111 10.94 6.30 -15.66
C LYS A 111 11.53 5.36 -14.59
N PHE A 112 11.41 4.05 -14.75
CA PHE A 112 11.96 3.09 -13.77
C PHE A 112 13.49 3.01 -13.74
N GLU A 113 14.17 3.59 -14.71
CA GLU A 113 15.63 3.78 -14.67
C GLU A 113 16.08 4.77 -13.59
N ARG A 114 15.18 5.60 -13.07
CA ARG A 114 15.44 6.45 -11.91
C ARG A 114 15.10 5.66 -10.65
N LEU A 115 16.10 5.12 -10.03
CA LEU A 115 16.13 4.21 -8.87
C LEU A 115 15.27 4.61 -7.63
N HIS A 116 14.54 5.74 -7.65
CA HIS A 116 13.79 6.25 -6.48
C HIS A 116 12.45 6.89 -6.86
N TYR A 117 11.81 6.45 -7.96
CA TYR A 117 10.50 6.99 -8.30
C TYR A 117 9.41 6.42 -7.38
N SER A 118 8.87 7.28 -6.50
CA SER A 118 7.75 6.91 -5.64
C SER A 118 6.45 6.90 -6.42
N LEU A 119 5.70 5.78 -6.32
CA LEU A 119 4.37 5.63 -6.91
C LEU A 119 3.25 6.14 -5.98
N SER A 120 3.57 7.01 -5.01
CA SER A 120 2.54 7.65 -4.17
C SER A 120 1.59 8.47 -5.03
N LEU A 121 0.33 8.59 -4.60
CA LEU A 121 -0.69 9.35 -5.33
C LEU A 121 -0.22 10.79 -5.60
N ALA A 122 0.34 11.47 -4.60
CA ALA A 122 0.83 12.84 -4.75
C ALA A 122 1.91 12.98 -5.82
N ASN A 123 2.87 12.04 -5.88
CA ASN A 123 3.92 12.07 -6.89
C ASN A 123 3.39 11.80 -8.30
N LEU A 124 2.50 10.80 -8.44
CA LEU A 124 1.89 10.49 -9.73
C LEU A 124 1.00 11.63 -10.23
N VAL A 125 0.23 12.24 -9.35
CA VAL A 125 -0.60 13.42 -9.64
C VAL A 125 0.28 14.60 -10.08
N GLY A 126 1.34 14.91 -9.32
CA GLY A 126 2.27 15.99 -9.65
C GLY A 126 2.96 15.81 -11.02
N ASP A 127 3.22 14.57 -11.41
CA ASP A 127 3.83 14.28 -12.71
C ASP A 127 2.83 14.24 -13.87
N ALA A 128 1.70 13.55 -13.67
CA ALA A 128 0.74 13.30 -14.74
C ALA A 128 -0.24 14.46 -14.99
N LEU A 129 -0.52 15.25 -13.95
CA LEU A 129 -1.51 16.33 -13.95
C LEU A 129 -0.91 17.70 -13.66
N ARG A 130 0.39 17.88 -13.91
CA ARG A 130 1.12 19.14 -13.63
C ARG A 130 0.53 20.38 -14.31
N ASP A 131 -0.33 20.20 -15.30
CA ASP A 131 -1.06 21.23 -16.01
C ASP A 131 -2.42 21.59 -15.37
N ASP A 132 -2.86 20.84 -14.34
CA ASP A 132 -4.05 21.16 -13.55
C ASP A 132 -3.70 22.25 -12.50
N PRO A 133 -4.43 23.39 -12.44
CA PRO A 133 -4.09 24.52 -11.58
C PRO A 133 -4.10 24.17 -10.08
N ASP A 134 -4.85 23.16 -9.67
CA ASP A 134 -5.03 22.79 -8.26
C ASP A 134 -4.02 21.72 -7.78
N VAL A 135 -3.17 21.21 -8.67
CA VAL A 135 -2.20 20.15 -8.35
C VAL A 135 -1.28 20.54 -7.20
N GLN A 136 -0.73 21.75 -7.25
CA GLN A 136 0.22 22.20 -6.22
C GLN A 136 -0.45 22.29 -4.85
N GLN A 137 -1.68 22.79 -4.79
CA GLN A 137 -2.45 22.87 -3.56
C GLN A 137 -2.71 21.47 -2.97
N PHE A 138 -3.06 20.49 -3.80
CA PHE A 138 -3.22 19.09 -3.34
C PHE A 138 -1.91 18.51 -2.78
N ILE A 139 -0.79 18.70 -3.49
CA ILE A 139 0.51 18.19 -3.04
C ILE A 139 0.92 18.81 -1.70
N ASP A 140 0.72 20.11 -1.55
CA ASP A 140 1.07 20.82 -0.31
C ASP A 140 0.15 20.41 0.84
N PHE A 141 -1.15 20.21 0.56
CA PHE A 141 -2.08 19.65 1.52
C PHE A 141 -1.65 18.25 2.01
N LYS A 142 -1.24 17.36 1.09
CA LYS A 142 -0.74 16.01 1.46
C LYS A 142 0.50 16.06 2.35
N LYS A 143 1.41 17.01 2.11
CA LYS A 143 2.63 17.19 2.92
C LYS A 143 2.34 17.72 4.32
N GLN A 144 1.35 18.61 4.48
CA GLN A 144 0.98 19.19 5.78
C GLN A 144 0.37 18.14 6.73
N GLY A 145 -0.27 17.12 6.20
CA GLY A 145 -1.08 16.19 6.96
C GLY A 145 -0.35 15.02 7.59
N GLU A 146 0.94 14.89 7.40
CA GLU A 146 1.71 13.83 8.08
C GLU A 146 1.76 14.03 9.61
N ILE A 147 1.29 15.19 10.14
CA ILE A 147 1.40 15.58 11.56
C ILE A 147 0.02 15.93 12.16
N SER A 148 -1.09 15.90 11.41
CA SER A 148 -2.39 16.38 11.92
C SER A 148 -3.14 15.30 12.70
N GLU A 149 -3.56 15.64 13.93
CA GLU A 149 -4.49 14.83 14.76
C GLU A 149 -5.97 15.16 14.48
N ASP A 150 -6.24 16.12 13.57
CA ASP A 150 -7.57 16.64 13.30
C ASP A 150 -8.39 15.66 12.42
N SER A 151 -9.58 15.30 12.90
CA SER A 151 -10.51 14.43 12.16
C SER A 151 -11.03 15.08 10.88
N GLU A 152 -11.24 16.39 10.85
CA GLU A 152 -11.69 17.12 9.67
C GLU A 152 -10.64 17.07 8.57
N TYR A 153 -9.35 17.15 8.93
CA TYR A 153 -8.27 16.97 7.98
C TYR A 153 -8.33 15.59 7.30
N TRP A 154 -8.49 14.50 8.08
CA TRP A 154 -8.52 13.15 7.54
C TRP A 154 -9.73 12.88 6.66
N ASN A 155 -10.89 13.48 7.01
CA ASN A 155 -12.10 13.39 6.20
C ASN A 155 -11.95 14.13 4.87
N LEU A 156 -11.40 15.35 4.88
CA LEU A 156 -11.09 16.09 3.66
C LEU A 156 -10.04 15.35 2.81
N ARG A 157 -9.03 14.76 3.45
CA ARG A 157 -7.99 13.98 2.77
C ARG A 157 -8.58 12.81 2.00
N GLY A 158 -9.47 12.02 2.63
CA GLY A 158 -10.12 10.90 1.98
C GLY A 158 -10.94 11.32 0.75
N GLN A 159 -11.66 12.45 0.82
CA GLN A 159 -12.41 12.99 -0.31
C GLN A 159 -11.49 13.49 -1.44
N LEU A 160 -10.40 14.17 -1.09
CA LEU A 160 -9.42 14.62 -2.08
C LEU A 160 -8.68 13.45 -2.75
N ASP A 161 -8.34 12.40 -2.00
CA ASP A 161 -7.65 11.25 -2.55
C ASP A 161 -8.48 10.53 -3.62
N VAL A 162 -9.80 10.38 -3.43
CA VAL A 162 -10.65 9.76 -4.45
C VAL A 162 -10.86 10.66 -5.66
N LEU A 163 -10.99 11.99 -5.48
CA LEU A 163 -11.07 12.95 -6.57
C LEU A 163 -9.80 12.93 -7.44
N TRP A 164 -8.62 12.99 -6.79
CA TRP A 164 -7.35 12.99 -7.51
C TRP A 164 -7.01 11.61 -8.12
N THR A 165 -7.46 10.52 -7.51
CA THR A 165 -7.40 9.19 -8.11
C THR A 165 -8.24 9.15 -9.40
N HIS A 166 -9.46 9.69 -9.38
CA HIS A 166 -10.31 9.79 -10.56
C HIS A 166 -9.66 10.61 -11.68
N LYS A 167 -9.16 11.81 -11.38
CA LYS A 167 -8.42 12.67 -12.35
C LYS A 167 -7.20 11.93 -12.93
N LEU A 168 -6.44 11.23 -12.08
CA LEU A 168 -5.26 10.47 -12.49
C LEU A 168 -5.62 9.32 -13.44
N VAL A 169 -6.65 8.56 -13.12
CA VAL A 169 -7.14 7.46 -13.97
C VAL A 169 -7.57 7.99 -15.34
N ASN A 170 -8.36 9.06 -15.37
CA ASN A 170 -8.80 9.69 -16.62
C ASN A 170 -7.62 10.19 -17.49
N ARG A 171 -6.53 10.61 -16.87
CA ARG A 171 -5.32 11.05 -17.58
C ARG A 171 -4.48 9.88 -18.09
N LEU A 172 -4.39 8.80 -17.34
CA LEU A 172 -3.51 7.67 -17.65
C LEU A 172 -4.19 6.60 -18.52
N PHE A 173 -5.46 6.30 -18.28
CA PHE A 173 -6.17 5.22 -18.96
C PHE A 173 -6.14 5.31 -20.48
N PRO A 174 -6.36 6.49 -21.13
CA PRO A 174 -6.28 6.63 -22.57
C PRO A 174 -4.88 6.39 -23.16
N ARG A 175 -3.84 6.39 -22.31
CA ARG A 175 -2.44 6.19 -22.71
C ARG A 175 -2.01 4.72 -22.64
N LEU A 176 -2.88 3.85 -22.12
CA LEU A 176 -2.61 2.43 -21.98
C LEU A 176 -2.68 1.74 -23.34
N ALA A 177 -1.58 1.16 -23.79
CA ALA A 177 -1.57 0.42 -25.05
C ALA A 177 -2.40 -0.88 -24.95
N PRO A 178 -3.01 -1.38 -26.05
CA PRO A 178 -3.84 -2.59 -26.02
C PRO A 178 -3.15 -3.82 -25.41
N THR A 179 -1.85 -4.00 -25.67
CA THR A 179 -1.06 -5.09 -25.10
C THR A 179 -0.84 -4.93 -23.59
N GLN A 180 -0.66 -3.69 -23.13
CA GLN A 180 -0.53 -3.37 -21.70
C GLN A 180 -1.86 -3.54 -20.97
N TYR A 181 -2.99 -3.25 -21.63
CA TYR A 181 -4.32 -3.42 -21.06
C TYR A 181 -4.57 -4.86 -20.57
N VAL A 182 -4.18 -5.86 -21.38
CA VAL A 182 -4.35 -7.26 -21.00
C VAL A 182 -3.56 -7.59 -19.72
N GLY A 183 -2.31 -7.17 -19.63
CA GLY A 183 -1.48 -7.38 -18.44
C GLY A 183 -2.06 -6.68 -17.21
N TRP A 184 -2.46 -5.42 -17.36
CA TRP A 184 -3.09 -4.66 -16.28
C TRP A 184 -4.39 -5.29 -15.77
N ILE A 185 -5.24 -5.84 -16.66
CA ILE A 185 -6.46 -6.57 -16.28
C ILE A 185 -6.13 -7.84 -15.51
N ILE A 186 -5.11 -8.60 -15.93
CA ILE A 186 -4.67 -9.83 -15.24
C ILE A 186 -4.20 -9.48 -13.82
N GLU A 187 -3.33 -8.48 -13.67
CA GLU A 187 -2.86 -8.04 -12.35
C GLU A 187 -4.01 -7.50 -11.47
N SER A 188 -4.96 -6.77 -12.06
CA SER A 188 -6.13 -6.28 -11.33
C SER A 188 -7.00 -7.40 -10.76
N LYS A 189 -7.08 -8.55 -11.44
CA LYS A 189 -7.80 -9.73 -10.91
C LYS A 189 -7.11 -10.35 -9.69
N CYS A 190 -5.83 -10.07 -9.47
CA CYS A 190 -5.09 -10.54 -8.30
C CYS A 190 -5.31 -9.68 -7.04
N ILE A 191 -5.95 -8.52 -7.13
CA ILE A 191 -6.13 -7.60 -5.99
C ILE A 191 -6.82 -8.30 -4.82
N VAL A 192 -7.99 -8.90 -5.05
CA VAL A 192 -8.77 -9.57 -3.99
C VAL A 192 -8.05 -10.81 -3.42
N PRO A 193 -7.51 -11.74 -4.24
CA PRO A 193 -6.70 -12.84 -3.72
C PRO A 193 -5.50 -12.40 -2.90
N VAL A 194 -4.76 -11.36 -3.34
CA VAL A 194 -3.58 -10.85 -2.64
C VAL A 194 -3.97 -10.20 -1.32
N ALA A 195 -5.03 -9.38 -1.30
CA ALA A 195 -5.57 -8.77 -0.08
C ALA A 195 -5.98 -9.85 0.95
N ASN A 196 -6.67 -10.89 0.50
CA ASN A 196 -7.06 -12.01 1.38
C ASN A 196 -5.84 -12.79 1.87
N SER A 197 -4.85 -13.05 1.03
CA SER A 197 -3.60 -13.72 1.42
C SER A 197 -2.83 -12.92 2.46
N TRP A 198 -2.81 -11.59 2.34
CA TRP A 198 -2.22 -10.70 3.34
C TRP A 198 -2.91 -10.83 4.71
N LEU A 199 -4.25 -10.92 4.73
CA LEU A 199 -5.03 -11.09 5.98
C LEU A 199 -4.86 -12.46 6.62
N ILE A 200 -4.71 -13.50 5.82
CA ILE A 200 -4.48 -14.89 6.30
C ILE A 200 -3.06 -15.01 6.84
N GLY A 201 -2.08 -14.45 6.12
CA GLY A 201 -0.66 -14.58 6.38
C GLY A 201 -0.13 -15.99 6.05
N LEU A 202 1.15 -16.19 6.31
CA LEU A 202 1.82 -17.47 6.16
C LEU A 202 1.99 -18.14 7.52
N LYS A 203 1.78 -19.46 7.56
CA LYS A 203 2.11 -20.26 8.74
C LYS A 203 3.61 -20.49 8.80
N ILE A 204 4.25 -19.95 9.82
CA ILE A 204 5.70 -20.10 10.04
C ILE A 204 5.92 -21.15 11.13
N ASP A 205 6.83 -22.10 10.87
CA ASP A 205 7.36 -23.01 11.89
C ASP A 205 8.34 -22.21 12.79
N LYS A 206 7.81 -21.75 13.90
CA LYS A 206 8.57 -20.95 14.87
C LYS A 206 9.80 -21.67 15.41
N GLN A 207 9.68 -22.98 15.67
CA GLN A 207 10.80 -23.75 16.24
C GLN A 207 11.93 -23.92 15.24
N ARG A 208 11.57 -24.17 13.97
CA ARG A 208 12.57 -24.24 12.89
C ARG A 208 13.22 -22.88 12.64
N LEU A 209 12.45 -21.78 12.66
CA LEU A 209 12.99 -20.44 12.50
C LEU A 209 13.98 -20.07 13.62
N LEU A 210 13.66 -20.38 14.86
CA LEU A 210 14.56 -20.15 16.01
C LEU A 210 15.84 -20.98 15.90
N ARG A 211 15.73 -22.28 15.56
CA ARG A 211 16.90 -23.11 15.33
C ARG A 211 17.80 -22.57 14.20
N LEU A 212 17.20 -22.16 13.07
CA LEU A 212 17.94 -21.57 11.97
C LEU A 212 18.63 -20.26 12.36
N HIS A 213 17.94 -19.43 13.16
CA HIS A 213 18.55 -18.22 13.73
C HIS A 213 19.77 -18.52 14.58
N ASP A 214 19.68 -19.52 15.46
CA ASP A 214 20.79 -19.90 16.34
C ASP A 214 21.96 -20.53 15.54
N GLU A 215 21.66 -21.36 14.52
CA GLU A 215 22.65 -21.92 13.60
C GLU A 215 23.39 -20.80 12.85
N LEU A 216 22.67 -19.83 12.29
CA LEU A 216 23.27 -18.70 11.57
C LEU A 216 24.09 -17.77 12.50
N ALA A 217 23.62 -17.55 13.72
CA ALA A 217 24.37 -16.78 14.72
C ALA A 217 25.70 -17.45 15.09
N GLU A 218 25.70 -18.78 15.23
CA GLU A 218 26.95 -19.52 15.50
C GLU A 218 27.89 -19.53 14.28
N GLU A 219 27.37 -19.66 13.07
CA GLU A 219 28.18 -19.54 11.85
C GLU A 219 28.84 -18.17 11.74
N ASP A 220 28.08 -17.10 12.00
CA ASP A 220 28.57 -15.71 12.01
C ASP A 220 29.69 -15.54 13.06
N ARG A 221 29.48 -16.07 14.27
CA ARG A 221 30.51 -16.06 15.33
C ARG A 221 31.78 -16.80 14.89
N LEU A 222 31.66 -17.93 14.22
CA LEU A 222 32.81 -18.71 13.74
C LEU A 222 33.56 -17.97 12.62
N ILE A 223 32.85 -17.32 11.71
CA ILE A 223 33.44 -16.47 10.66
C ILE A 223 34.20 -15.34 11.31
N HIS A 224 33.58 -14.64 12.25
CA HIS A 224 34.23 -13.52 12.96
C HIS A 224 35.51 -13.96 13.68
N VAL A 225 35.48 -15.09 14.40
CA VAL A 225 36.66 -15.61 15.09
C VAL A 225 37.80 -15.99 14.12
N LYS A 226 37.45 -16.56 12.96
CA LYS A 226 38.45 -17.01 11.97
C LYS A 226 39.03 -15.87 11.13
N THR A 227 38.24 -14.87 10.84
CA THR A 227 38.60 -13.87 9.83
C THR A 227 38.66 -12.43 10.39
N GLY A 228 38.15 -12.19 11.60
CA GLY A 228 37.91 -10.84 12.12
C GLY A 228 36.79 -10.09 11.39
N PHE A 229 36.09 -10.77 10.45
CA PHE A 229 35.05 -10.18 9.62
C PHE A 229 33.69 -10.23 10.34
N ASP A 230 33.02 -9.08 10.44
CA ASP A 230 31.66 -8.96 10.96
C ASP A 230 30.68 -8.95 9.78
N ILE A 231 29.70 -9.84 9.78
CA ILE A 231 28.71 -9.96 8.70
C ILE A 231 27.90 -8.66 8.51
N SER A 232 27.76 -7.84 9.54
CA SER A 232 27.14 -6.52 9.44
C SER A 232 27.90 -5.59 8.48
N MET A 233 29.18 -5.85 8.24
CA MET A 233 29.99 -5.11 7.26
C MET A 233 29.57 -5.44 5.82
N ALA A 234 29.18 -6.70 5.56
CA ALA A 234 28.75 -7.14 4.23
C ALA A 234 27.42 -6.49 3.79
N THR A 235 26.57 -6.10 4.73
CA THR A 235 25.27 -5.45 4.45
C THR A 235 25.39 -3.95 4.16
N SER A 236 26.57 -3.36 4.39
CA SER A 236 26.82 -1.94 4.16
C SER A 236 27.92 -1.75 3.10
N PRO A 237 27.58 -1.33 1.86
CA PRO A 237 28.57 -1.07 0.82
C PRO A 237 29.70 -0.15 1.27
N LYS A 238 29.40 0.85 2.09
CA LYS A 238 30.40 1.78 2.64
C LYS A 238 31.37 1.10 3.61
N ARG A 239 30.86 0.28 4.55
CA ARG A 239 31.69 -0.46 5.50
C ARG A 239 32.53 -1.51 4.80
N LEU A 240 31.91 -2.23 3.84
CA LEU A 240 32.63 -3.19 3.03
C LEU A 240 33.73 -2.54 2.19
N GLY A 241 33.46 -1.41 1.57
CA GLY A 241 34.46 -0.64 0.84
C GLY A 241 35.64 -0.21 1.71
N ASN A 242 35.39 0.33 2.90
CA ASN A 242 36.46 0.69 3.85
C ASN A 242 37.27 -0.54 4.26
N LEU A 243 36.64 -1.69 4.51
CA LEU A 243 37.38 -2.91 4.84
C LEU A 243 38.30 -3.35 3.69
N LEU A 244 37.73 -3.48 2.47
CA LEU A 244 38.43 -4.01 1.31
C LEU A 244 39.56 -3.07 0.84
N PHE A 245 39.30 -1.77 0.74
CA PHE A 245 40.22 -0.82 0.13
C PHE A 245 41.12 -0.14 1.17
N ASP A 246 40.57 0.27 2.32
CA ASP A 246 41.35 1.02 3.32
C ASP A 246 42.15 0.12 4.26
N GLN A 247 41.55 -1.04 4.68
CA GLN A 247 42.20 -1.93 5.65
C GLN A 247 42.96 -3.09 4.99
N MET A 248 42.36 -3.68 3.93
CA MET A 248 43.04 -4.79 3.22
C MET A 248 43.91 -4.34 2.05
N GLY A 249 43.87 -3.06 1.67
CA GLY A 249 44.71 -2.49 0.63
C GLY A 249 44.43 -2.97 -0.78
N LEU A 250 43.20 -3.47 -1.04
CA LEU A 250 42.82 -3.86 -2.38
C LEU A 250 42.65 -2.62 -3.26
N THR A 251 43.12 -2.70 -4.49
CA THR A 251 42.90 -1.61 -5.47
C THR A 251 41.53 -1.74 -6.11
N SER A 252 40.81 -0.62 -6.27
CA SER A 252 39.48 -0.54 -6.92
C SER A 252 39.61 -0.69 -8.44
#